data_642d8772ebbcc6ee0ad4e74185d47035
#
_entry.id   642d8772ebbcc6ee0ad4e74185d47035
#
_cell.length_a   1.000
_cell.length_b   1.000
_cell.length_c   1.000
_cell.angle_alpha   90.00
_cell.angle_beta   90.00
_cell.angle_gamma   90.00
#
_symmetry.space_group_name_H-M   'P 1'
#
loop_
_entity.id
_entity.type
_entity.pdbx_description
1 polymer ?
#
loop_
_entity_poly.entity_id
_entity_poly.type
_entity_poly.pdbx_seq_one_letter_code
_entity_poly.pdbx_strand_id
1 'polypeptide(L)'
;MLLMIDNYDSFTYNLVQYFGELGEDVRVYRNDKITVKEIERLKPDKIVISPGPCDPEKAGVSVDVIKTFAGKIHILGVCLGHQSIGYAYGAKIVRAARLMHGKTSPIYHDGKTIFKGIKNPFEATRYHSLLIKKETLPDCLEISAWTKECEIMGVRYKDKSQESGVRSQEKMILEGVQFHPESILTKAGKDILRNFLKMSR
;
A
#
# COMPACT_ATOMS: atom_id res chain seq x y z
N MET A 1 14.31 -8.58 6.67
CA MET A 1 14.65 -7.21 6.21
C MET A 1 13.52 -6.68 5.33
N LEU A 2 12.97 -5.53 5.68
CA LEU A 2 11.95 -4.81 4.91
C LEU A 2 12.62 -3.74 4.04
N LEU A 3 12.32 -3.73 2.75
CA LEU A 3 12.76 -2.67 1.83
C LEU A 3 11.70 -1.57 1.75
N MET A 4 12.09 -0.34 2.07
CA MET A 4 11.29 0.87 1.87
C MET A 4 11.73 1.58 0.60
N ILE A 5 10.83 1.72 -0.37
CA ILE A 5 11.03 2.60 -1.54
C ILE A 5 10.51 3.99 -1.16
N ASP A 6 11.42 4.94 -1.05
CA ASP A 6 11.12 6.32 -0.67
C ASP A 6 10.83 7.18 -1.91
N ASN A 7 9.60 7.62 -2.06
CA ASN A 7 9.15 8.51 -3.13
C ASN A 7 9.35 10.00 -2.80
N TYR A 8 10.39 10.33 -2.04
CA TYR A 8 10.71 11.71 -1.64
C TYR A 8 9.61 12.37 -0.79
N ASP A 9 9.02 11.60 0.10
CA ASP A 9 7.99 12.08 1.02
C ASP A 9 8.56 12.34 2.41
N SER A 10 8.16 13.47 3.03
CA SER A 10 8.60 13.83 4.38
C SER A 10 8.08 12.88 5.47
N PHE A 11 7.00 12.13 5.20
CA PHE A 11 6.44 11.15 6.14
C PHE A 11 7.01 9.74 5.97
N THR A 12 7.87 9.48 4.96
CA THR A 12 8.51 8.17 4.77
C THR A 12 9.20 7.68 6.04
N TYR A 13 9.93 8.57 6.72
CA TYR A 13 10.67 8.19 7.94
C TYR A 13 9.76 7.92 9.15
N ASN A 14 8.52 8.40 9.17
CA ASN A 14 7.54 7.98 10.16
C ASN A 14 7.13 6.51 9.96
N LEU A 15 6.97 6.06 8.69
CA LEU A 15 6.78 4.63 8.38
C LEU A 15 8.00 3.82 8.81
N VAL A 16 9.21 4.28 8.50
CA VAL A 16 10.47 3.62 8.90
C VAL A 16 10.53 3.47 10.42
N GLN A 17 10.22 4.55 11.16
CA GLN A 17 10.18 4.52 12.62
C GLN A 17 9.16 3.50 13.13
N TYR A 18 7.93 3.50 12.61
CA TYR A 18 6.90 2.57 13.05
C TYR A 18 7.27 1.11 12.77
N PHE A 19 7.85 0.80 11.62
CA PHE A 19 8.35 -0.54 11.32
C PHE A 19 9.52 -0.92 12.24
N GLY A 20 10.45 0.00 12.52
CA GLY A 20 11.54 -0.20 13.48
C GLY A 20 11.04 -0.46 14.89
N GLU A 21 10.03 0.29 15.37
CA GLU A 21 9.37 0.06 16.66
C GLU A 21 8.63 -1.30 16.73
N LEU A 22 8.25 -1.84 15.57
CA LEU A 22 7.67 -3.18 15.43
C LEU A 22 8.73 -4.28 15.31
N GLY A 23 10.02 -3.94 15.36
CA GLY A 23 11.15 -4.88 15.37
C GLY A 23 11.71 -5.24 13.99
N GLU A 24 11.34 -4.50 12.91
CA GLU A 24 11.85 -4.78 11.57
C GLU A 24 13.19 -4.09 11.29
N ASP A 25 14.08 -4.81 10.59
CA ASP A 25 15.26 -4.23 9.93
C ASP A 25 14.81 -3.56 8.63
N VAL A 26 14.75 -2.23 8.62
CA VAL A 26 14.26 -1.43 7.50
C VAL A 26 15.43 -0.81 6.72
N ARG A 27 15.51 -1.10 5.42
CA ARG A 27 16.44 -0.45 4.51
C ARG A 27 15.69 0.48 3.57
N VAL A 28 16.12 1.74 3.51
CA VAL A 28 15.46 2.79 2.72
C VAL A 28 16.29 3.09 1.49
N TYR A 29 15.64 3.09 0.33
CA TYR A 29 16.22 3.55 -0.93
C TYR A 29 15.28 4.52 -1.63
N ARG A 30 15.83 5.62 -2.14
CA ARG A 30 15.09 6.55 -3.00
C ARG A 30 14.64 5.85 -4.28
N ASN A 31 13.46 6.20 -4.78
CA ASN A 31 12.84 5.56 -5.95
C ASN A 31 13.64 5.70 -7.26
N ASP A 32 14.62 6.62 -7.30
CA ASP A 32 15.53 6.85 -8.41
C ASP A 32 16.98 6.38 -8.12
N LYS A 33 17.24 5.78 -6.95
CA LYS A 33 18.57 5.34 -6.49
C LYS A 33 18.67 3.82 -6.29
N ILE A 34 17.71 3.08 -6.77
CA ILE A 34 17.71 1.62 -6.77
C ILE A 34 17.04 1.11 -8.03
N THR A 35 17.52 0.00 -8.55
CA THR A 35 16.95 -0.70 -9.71
C THR A 35 16.27 -1.99 -9.28
N VAL A 36 15.36 -2.52 -10.12
CA VAL A 36 14.73 -3.83 -9.91
C VAL A 36 15.76 -4.94 -9.74
N LYS A 37 16.86 -4.93 -10.53
CA LYS A 37 17.94 -5.92 -10.42
C LYS A 37 18.68 -5.86 -9.09
N GLU A 38 18.87 -4.68 -8.52
CA GLU A 38 19.46 -4.55 -7.19
C GLU A 38 18.52 -5.05 -6.10
N ILE A 39 17.21 -4.79 -6.23
CA ILE A 39 16.20 -5.34 -5.31
C ILE A 39 16.19 -6.87 -5.36
N GLU A 40 16.29 -7.48 -6.55
CA GLU A 40 16.41 -8.92 -6.69
C GLU A 40 17.64 -9.51 -5.96
N ARG A 41 18.76 -8.78 -5.99
CA ARG A 41 19.99 -9.18 -5.27
C ARG A 41 19.87 -8.99 -3.75
N LEU A 42 19.17 -7.94 -3.31
CA LEU A 42 18.93 -7.65 -1.89
C LEU A 42 18.01 -8.69 -1.23
N LYS A 43 17.14 -9.36 -2.01
CA LYS A 43 16.19 -10.40 -1.56
C LYS A 43 15.38 -9.97 -0.32
N PRO A 44 14.68 -8.83 -0.35
CA PRO A 44 13.90 -8.40 0.80
C PRO A 44 12.78 -9.40 1.12
N ASP A 45 12.41 -9.51 2.39
CA ASP A 45 11.27 -10.33 2.82
C ASP A 45 9.94 -9.62 2.52
N LYS A 46 9.95 -8.29 2.59
CA LYS A 46 8.79 -7.43 2.36
C LYS A 46 9.23 -6.13 1.68
N ILE A 47 8.34 -5.54 0.91
CA ILE A 47 8.56 -4.23 0.27
C ILE A 47 7.43 -3.29 0.71
N VAL A 48 7.80 -2.06 1.07
CA VAL A 48 6.86 -0.97 1.29
C VAL A 48 7.17 0.16 0.32
N ILE A 49 6.15 0.65 -0.37
CA ILE A 49 6.26 1.80 -1.28
C ILE A 49 5.61 2.99 -0.59
N SER A 50 6.41 4.01 -0.31
CA SER A 50 6.02 5.16 0.50
C SER A 50 5.02 6.08 -0.18
N PRO A 51 4.39 7.00 0.58
CA PRO A 51 3.81 8.21 0.01
C PRO A 51 4.81 8.97 -0.86
N GLY A 52 4.32 9.93 -1.62
CA GLY A 52 5.16 10.80 -2.42
C GLY A 52 4.37 11.87 -3.15
N PRO A 53 5.04 12.87 -3.73
CA PRO A 53 4.42 13.89 -4.55
C PRO A 53 4.07 13.35 -5.95
N CYS A 54 3.29 14.15 -6.70
CA CYS A 54 2.93 13.90 -8.09
C CYS A 54 1.99 12.69 -8.28
N ASP A 55 2.28 11.87 -9.27
CA ASP A 55 1.48 10.74 -9.73
C ASP A 55 2.36 9.49 -9.96
N PRO A 56 1.77 8.30 -10.18
CA PRO A 56 2.52 7.07 -10.36
C PRO A 56 3.49 7.07 -11.55
N GLU A 57 3.26 7.86 -12.60
CA GLU A 57 4.17 7.95 -13.76
C GLU A 57 5.52 8.53 -13.36
N LYS A 58 5.53 9.35 -12.30
CA LYS A 58 6.72 10.01 -11.76
C LYS A 58 7.27 9.34 -10.49
N ALA A 59 6.76 8.17 -10.13
CA ALA A 59 7.16 7.43 -8.93
C ALA A 59 8.44 6.59 -9.12
N GLY A 60 9.27 6.89 -10.10
CA GLY A 60 10.53 6.19 -10.36
C GLY A 60 10.32 4.68 -10.50
N VAL A 61 11.10 3.88 -9.76
CA VAL A 61 11.07 2.41 -9.84
C VAL A 61 9.78 1.78 -9.27
N SER A 62 8.92 2.55 -8.59
CA SER A 62 7.79 2.02 -7.79
C SER A 62 6.84 1.14 -8.60
N VAL A 63 6.48 1.55 -9.82
CA VAL A 63 5.57 0.78 -10.69
C VAL A 63 6.24 -0.50 -11.19
N ASP A 64 7.52 -0.47 -11.54
CA ASP A 64 8.28 -1.63 -12.00
C ASP A 64 8.49 -2.65 -10.86
N VAL A 65 8.70 -2.16 -9.64
CA VAL A 65 8.76 -3.00 -8.42
C VAL A 65 7.46 -3.77 -8.24
N ILE A 66 6.31 -3.09 -8.33
CA ILE A 66 5.00 -3.74 -8.23
C ILE A 66 4.85 -4.82 -9.30
N LYS A 67 5.11 -4.50 -10.58
CA LYS A 67 4.98 -5.44 -11.69
C LYS A 67 5.91 -6.66 -11.57
N THR A 68 7.11 -6.46 -11.04
CA THR A 68 8.13 -7.51 -10.97
C THR A 68 7.95 -8.43 -9.77
N PHE A 69 7.57 -7.88 -8.61
CA PHE A 69 7.59 -8.61 -7.34
C PHE A 69 6.20 -8.99 -6.82
N ALA A 70 5.11 -8.52 -7.44
CA ALA A 70 3.76 -8.99 -7.11
C ALA A 70 3.66 -10.51 -7.23
N GLY A 71 3.11 -11.16 -6.21
CA GLY A 71 3.05 -12.63 -6.13
C GLY A 71 4.35 -13.33 -5.73
N LYS A 72 5.46 -12.60 -5.57
CA LYS A 72 6.77 -13.14 -5.17
C LYS A 72 7.21 -12.64 -3.79
N ILE A 73 6.84 -11.41 -3.44
CA ILE A 73 7.19 -10.74 -2.19
C ILE A 73 5.94 -10.01 -1.70
N HIS A 74 5.73 -9.93 -0.39
CA HIS A 74 4.66 -9.09 0.18
C HIS A 74 4.94 -7.61 -0.08
N ILE A 75 3.97 -6.90 -0.66
CA ILE A 75 4.09 -5.47 -0.99
C ILE A 75 2.95 -4.70 -0.34
N LEU A 76 3.30 -3.61 0.37
CA LEU A 76 2.36 -2.60 0.85
C LEU A 76 2.64 -1.27 0.18
N GLY A 77 1.64 -0.70 -0.48
CA GLY A 77 1.70 0.66 -1.03
C GLY A 77 0.95 1.65 -0.14
N VAL A 78 1.57 2.80 0.19
CA VAL A 78 0.94 3.86 0.97
C VAL A 78 0.78 5.12 0.11
N CYS A 79 -0.41 5.68 0.04
CA CYS A 79 -0.79 6.89 -0.70
C CYS A 79 -0.37 6.82 -2.17
N LEU A 80 0.76 7.43 -2.57
CA LEU A 80 1.31 7.28 -3.93
C LEU A 80 1.63 5.81 -4.26
N GLY A 81 2.12 5.02 -3.30
CA GLY A 81 2.34 3.58 -3.47
C GLY A 81 1.05 2.81 -3.75
N HIS A 82 -0.06 3.16 -3.11
CA HIS A 82 -1.38 2.61 -3.39
C HIS A 82 -1.86 2.98 -4.81
N GLN A 83 -1.70 4.25 -5.21
CA GLN A 83 -2.04 4.70 -6.56
C GLN A 83 -1.16 3.99 -7.60
N SER A 84 0.11 3.75 -7.29
CA SER A 84 1.04 2.99 -8.15
C SER A 84 0.60 1.54 -8.34
N ILE A 85 -0.02 0.91 -7.32
CA ILE A 85 -0.64 -0.42 -7.48
C ILE A 85 -1.79 -0.35 -8.49
N GLY A 86 -2.74 0.57 -8.30
CA GLY A 86 -3.84 0.74 -9.25
C GLY A 86 -3.34 0.99 -10.68
N TYR A 87 -2.40 1.91 -10.84
CA TYR A 87 -1.80 2.27 -12.13
C TYR A 87 -1.05 1.10 -12.80
N ALA A 88 -0.29 0.32 -12.02
CA ALA A 88 0.47 -0.84 -12.54
C ALA A 88 -0.43 -1.88 -13.21
N TYR A 89 -1.69 -1.98 -12.78
CA TYR A 89 -2.71 -2.88 -13.31
C TYR A 89 -3.72 -2.20 -14.23
N GLY A 90 -3.49 -0.94 -14.62
CA GLY A 90 -4.27 -0.25 -15.63
C GLY A 90 -5.45 0.60 -15.14
N ALA A 91 -5.62 0.76 -13.81
CA ALA A 91 -6.59 1.69 -13.27
C ALA A 91 -6.17 3.14 -13.55
N LYS A 92 -7.14 4.01 -13.80
CA LYS A 92 -6.91 5.46 -13.99
C LYS A 92 -6.80 6.16 -12.64
N ILE A 93 -5.79 7.03 -12.52
CA ILE A 93 -5.62 7.92 -11.38
C ILE A 93 -6.23 9.28 -11.75
N VAL A 94 -7.15 9.74 -10.92
CA VAL A 94 -7.91 10.97 -11.17
C VAL A 94 -7.87 11.90 -9.97
N ARG A 95 -8.18 13.18 -10.19
CA ARG A 95 -8.33 14.14 -9.10
C ARG A 95 -9.54 13.78 -8.22
N ALA A 96 -9.35 13.82 -6.91
CA ALA A 96 -10.44 13.70 -5.95
C ALA A 96 -11.41 14.87 -6.10
N ALA A 97 -12.71 14.63 -5.89
CA ALA A 97 -13.72 15.68 -5.91
C ALA A 97 -13.49 16.74 -4.81
N ARG A 98 -12.81 16.37 -3.74
CA ARG A 98 -12.44 17.26 -2.62
C ARG A 98 -10.97 17.09 -2.30
N LEU A 99 -10.27 18.22 -2.11
CA LEU A 99 -8.90 18.21 -1.62
C LEU A 99 -8.89 17.77 -0.15
N MET A 100 -8.19 16.69 0.15
CA MET A 100 -7.97 16.19 1.49
C MET A 100 -6.54 16.50 1.91
N HIS A 101 -6.38 17.47 2.82
CA HIS A 101 -5.07 17.87 3.32
C HIS A 101 -5.08 17.90 4.84
N GLY A 102 -4.48 16.90 5.46
CA GLY A 102 -4.39 16.77 6.92
C GLY A 102 -5.73 16.54 7.64
N LYS A 103 -6.77 16.14 6.91
CA LYS A 103 -8.10 15.85 7.48
C LYS A 103 -8.23 14.37 7.78
N THR A 104 -8.91 14.03 8.86
CA THR A 104 -9.33 12.65 9.14
C THR A 104 -10.66 12.33 8.47
N SER A 105 -10.87 11.06 8.19
CA SER A 105 -12.13 10.52 7.70
C SER A 105 -12.37 9.13 8.28
N PRO A 106 -13.64 8.74 8.51
CA PRO A 106 -13.98 7.37 8.81
C PRO A 106 -13.69 6.48 7.59
N ILE A 107 -12.89 5.44 7.79
CA ILE A 107 -12.53 4.45 6.77
C ILE A 107 -13.23 3.14 7.10
N TYR A 108 -14.04 2.69 6.17
CA TYR A 108 -14.68 1.38 6.18
C TYR A 108 -13.77 0.37 5.49
N HIS A 109 -13.82 -0.90 5.89
CA HIS A 109 -12.97 -1.95 5.32
C HIS A 109 -13.62 -3.34 5.43
N ASP A 110 -13.05 -4.31 4.72
CA ASP A 110 -13.56 -5.68 4.64
C ASP A 110 -13.16 -6.58 5.83
N GLY A 111 -12.32 -6.10 6.74
CA GLY A 111 -11.84 -6.84 7.92
C GLY A 111 -10.82 -7.93 7.63
N LYS A 112 -10.30 -8.02 6.39
CA LYS A 112 -9.33 -9.05 5.98
C LYS A 112 -7.90 -8.53 6.01
N THR A 113 -6.93 -9.45 5.97
CA THR A 113 -5.48 -9.18 5.82
C THR A 113 -4.98 -8.09 6.77
N ILE A 114 -4.51 -6.94 6.26
CA ILE A 114 -4.00 -5.83 7.08
C ILE A 114 -5.09 -5.22 7.98
N PHE A 115 -6.36 -5.40 7.65
CA PHE A 115 -7.50 -4.88 8.44
C PHE A 115 -8.04 -5.86 9.48
N LYS A 116 -7.44 -7.05 9.64
CA LYS A 116 -7.88 -8.05 10.61
C LYS A 116 -7.79 -7.50 12.04
N GLY A 117 -8.94 -7.52 12.75
CA GLY A 117 -9.03 -7.03 14.13
C GLY A 117 -9.02 -5.50 14.27
N ILE A 118 -9.04 -4.74 13.17
CA ILE A 118 -9.18 -3.29 13.20
C ILE A 118 -10.66 -2.92 13.38
N LYS A 119 -10.92 -1.88 14.20
CA LYS A 119 -12.27 -1.33 14.37
C LYS A 119 -12.82 -0.84 13.02
N ASN A 120 -14.08 -1.12 12.73
CA ASN A 120 -14.72 -0.72 11.47
C ASN A 120 -15.99 0.13 11.73
N PRO A 121 -16.04 1.42 11.32
CA PRO A 121 -14.96 2.17 10.72
C PRO A 121 -13.90 2.63 11.74
N PHE A 122 -12.71 3.01 11.25
CA PHE A 122 -11.68 3.69 12.01
C PHE A 122 -11.34 5.05 11.39
N GLU A 123 -10.81 5.97 12.19
CA GLU A 123 -10.38 7.29 11.70
C GLU A 123 -8.97 7.23 11.14
N ALA A 124 -8.77 7.76 9.91
CA ALA A 124 -7.47 7.86 9.29
C ALA A 124 -7.23 9.21 8.64
N THR A 125 -5.97 9.65 8.65
CA THR A 125 -5.51 10.90 8.04
C THR A 125 -5.36 10.73 6.54
N ARG A 126 -5.79 11.76 5.80
CA ARG A 126 -5.73 11.83 4.35
C ARG A 126 -4.98 13.09 3.91
N TYR A 127 -4.00 12.94 2.98
CA TYR A 127 -3.20 14.03 2.42
C TYR A 127 -3.19 14.03 0.89
N HIS A 128 -4.18 13.42 0.24
CA HIS A 128 -4.16 13.19 -1.19
C HIS A 128 -5.10 14.11 -1.97
N SER A 129 -4.71 14.46 -3.18
CA SER A 129 -5.52 15.12 -4.21
C SER A 129 -5.90 14.18 -5.37
N LEU A 130 -5.32 12.98 -5.40
CA LEU A 130 -5.54 11.96 -6.42
C LEU A 130 -6.15 10.70 -5.80
N LEU A 131 -6.91 9.96 -6.61
CA LEU A 131 -7.60 8.71 -6.26
C LEU A 131 -7.55 7.72 -7.42
N ILE A 132 -7.64 6.43 -7.12
CA ILE A 132 -7.96 5.41 -8.11
C ILE A 132 -9.42 5.58 -8.53
N LYS A 133 -9.66 5.75 -9.84
CA LYS A 133 -11.02 5.84 -10.40
C LYS A 133 -11.71 4.48 -10.33
N LYS A 134 -12.79 4.37 -9.56
CA LYS A 134 -13.49 3.12 -9.25
C LYS A 134 -13.92 2.35 -10.49
N GLU A 135 -14.48 3.04 -11.50
CA GLU A 135 -15.00 2.44 -12.72
C GLU A 135 -13.91 1.85 -13.63
N THR A 136 -12.65 2.12 -13.31
CA THR A 136 -11.49 1.60 -14.06
C THR A 136 -10.68 0.58 -13.29
N LEU A 137 -11.16 0.20 -12.07
CA LEU A 137 -10.46 -0.81 -11.26
C LEU A 137 -10.53 -2.16 -11.99
N PRO A 138 -9.39 -2.78 -12.30
CA PRO A 138 -9.37 -4.06 -13.02
C PRO A 138 -9.85 -5.22 -12.13
N ASP A 139 -10.37 -6.29 -12.74
CA ASP A 139 -10.91 -7.46 -12.02
C ASP A 139 -9.91 -8.18 -11.12
N CYS A 140 -8.61 -8.03 -11.37
CA CYS A 140 -7.56 -8.60 -10.54
C CYS A 140 -7.34 -7.85 -9.21
N LEU A 141 -7.96 -6.68 -9.04
CA LEU A 141 -7.93 -5.91 -7.79
C LEU A 141 -9.31 -5.90 -7.14
N GLU A 142 -9.36 -6.00 -5.82
CA GLU A 142 -10.56 -5.79 -5.02
C GLU A 142 -10.40 -4.54 -4.14
N ILE A 143 -11.52 -3.88 -3.84
CA ILE A 143 -11.56 -2.77 -2.89
C ILE A 143 -11.54 -3.36 -1.49
N SER A 144 -10.50 -3.09 -0.72
CA SER A 144 -10.34 -3.56 0.66
C SER A 144 -10.77 -2.52 1.70
N ALA A 145 -10.75 -1.21 1.32
CA ALA A 145 -11.23 -0.11 2.18
C ALA A 145 -11.83 1.04 1.36
N TRP A 146 -12.77 1.80 1.98
CA TRP A 146 -13.51 2.87 1.31
C TRP A 146 -14.02 3.93 2.29
N THR A 147 -14.37 5.12 1.79
CA THR A 147 -15.10 6.14 2.54
C THR A 147 -16.62 5.96 2.39
N LYS A 148 -17.41 6.69 3.21
CA LYS A 148 -18.87 6.75 3.07
C LYS A 148 -19.31 7.19 1.67
N GLU A 149 -18.54 8.05 1.02
CA GLU A 149 -18.75 8.54 -0.35
C GLU A 149 -18.26 7.55 -1.43
N CYS A 150 -17.89 6.34 -1.03
CA CYS A 150 -17.39 5.28 -1.92
C CYS A 150 -16.06 5.59 -2.63
N GLU A 151 -15.24 6.52 -2.11
CA GLU A 151 -13.88 6.70 -2.58
C GLU A 151 -13.03 5.48 -2.15
N ILE A 152 -12.21 4.98 -3.06
CA ILE A 152 -11.30 3.84 -2.78
C ILE A 152 -10.20 4.29 -1.82
N MET A 153 -10.14 3.65 -0.66
CA MET A 153 -9.13 3.90 0.38
C MET A 153 -8.20 2.70 0.60
N GLY A 154 -8.50 1.57 -0.01
CA GLY A 154 -7.64 0.39 -0.04
C GLY A 154 -7.93 -0.48 -1.24
N VAL A 155 -6.88 -1.08 -1.81
CA VAL A 155 -6.98 -2.13 -2.83
C VAL A 155 -6.13 -3.31 -2.44
N ARG A 156 -6.56 -4.50 -2.87
CA ARG A 156 -5.85 -5.77 -2.69
C ARG A 156 -5.87 -6.56 -3.97
N TYR A 157 -4.77 -7.22 -4.30
CA TYR A 157 -4.70 -8.15 -5.43
C TYR A 157 -5.50 -9.42 -5.11
N LYS A 158 -6.42 -9.79 -6.00
CA LYS A 158 -7.19 -11.04 -5.91
C LYS A 158 -6.33 -12.21 -6.30
N ASP A 159 -6.20 -13.16 -5.42
CA ASP A 159 -5.59 -14.45 -5.76
C ASP A 159 -6.64 -15.36 -6.42
N LYS A 160 -6.51 -15.58 -7.72
CA LYS A 160 -7.39 -16.48 -8.47
C LYS A 160 -7.22 -17.96 -8.10
N SER A 161 -6.20 -18.34 -7.34
CA SER A 161 -5.99 -19.74 -6.92
C SER A 161 -7.10 -20.26 -5.99
N GLN A 162 -7.87 -19.36 -5.34
CA GLN A 162 -9.01 -19.76 -4.52
C GLN A 162 -10.20 -20.30 -5.36
N GLU A 163 -10.28 -19.93 -6.64
CA GLU A 163 -11.36 -20.44 -7.52
C GLU A 163 -11.05 -21.84 -8.07
N SER A 164 -9.79 -22.25 -8.07
CA SER A 164 -9.34 -23.54 -8.65
C SER A 164 -9.23 -24.70 -7.67
N GLY A 165 -9.50 -24.50 -6.37
CA GLY A 165 -9.42 -25.55 -5.34
C GLY A 165 -8.00 -26.10 -5.10
N VAL A 166 -6.98 -25.57 -5.77
CA VAL A 166 -5.59 -25.92 -5.56
C VAL A 166 -5.07 -25.14 -4.36
N ARG A 167 -4.66 -25.83 -3.29
CA ARG A 167 -3.88 -25.23 -2.21
C ARG A 167 -2.56 -24.72 -2.79
N SER A 168 -2.53 -23.45 -3.22
CA SER A 168 -1.29 -22.81 -3.62
C SER A 168 -0.41 -22.55 -2.41
N GLN A 169 0.90 -22.59 -2.66
CA GLN A 169 1.95 -22.10 -1.77
C GLN A 169 1.56 -20.74 -1.18
N GLU A 170 2.12 -20.39 -0.03
CA GLU A 170 1.84 -19.21 0.78
C GLU A 170 1.49 -17.95 -0.03
N LYS A 171 0.35 -17.35 0.31
CA LYS A 171 -0.27 -16.24 -0.43
C LYS A 171 0.54 -14.95 -0.26
N MET A 172 1.27 -14.54 -1.28
CA MET A 172 1.92 -13.23 -1.30
C MET A 172 0.90 -12.11 -1.44
N ILE A 173 0.96 -11.15 -0.52
CA ILE A 173 0.01 -10.03 -0.49
C ILE A 173 0.57 -8.85 -1.23
N LEU A 174 -0.24 -8.32 -2.15
CA LEU A 174 -0.10 -6.99 -2.72
C LEU A 174 -1.31 -6.19 -2.28
N GLU A 175 -1.09 -5.23 -1.39
CA GLU A 175 -2.14 -4.41 -0.80
C GLU A 175 -1.71 -2.94 -0.74
N GLY A 176 -2.65 -2.03 -0.87
CA GLY A 176 -2.37 -0.60 -0.80
C GLY A 176 -3.43 0.14 -0.02
N VAL A 177 -3.01 1.20 0.68
CA VAL A 177 -3.88 2.10 1.43
C VAL A 177 -3.68 3.54 0.97
N GLN A 178 -4.78 4.27 0.71
CA GLN A 178 -4.74 5.66 0.27
C GLN A 178 -4.50 6.63 1.42
N PHE A 179 -4.89 6.26 2.64
CA PHE A 179 -4.66 7.03 3.86
C PHE A 179 -3.23 6.81 4.39
N HIS A 180 -2.85 7.59 5.41
CA HIS A 180 -1.53 7.58 6.02
C HIS A 180 -1.53 6.83 7.36
N PRO A 181 -1.12 5.54 7.40
CA PRO A 181 -1.05 4.77 8.65
C PRO A 181 0.03 5.28 9.61
N GLU A 182 1.03 6.00 9.11
CA GLU A 182 2.12 6.59 9.88
C GLU A 182 1.73 7.91 10.59
N SER A 183 0.56 8.45 10.26
CA SER A 183 0.07 9.67 10.91
C SER A 183 -0.36 9.39 12.35
N ILE A 184 0.03 10.26 13.27
CA ILE A 184 -0.35 10.17 14.69
C ILE A 184 -1.87 10.18 14.91
N LEU A 185 -2.62 10.78 14.00
CA LEU A 185 -4.08 10.82 14.04
C LEU A 185 -4.73 9.53 13.51
N THR A 186 -3.97 8.65 12.85
CA THR A 186 -4.42 7.33 12.41
C THR A 186 -4.11 6.31 13.51
N LYS A 187 -4.93 6.29 14.57
CA LYS A 187 -4.66 5.47 15.76
C LYS A 187 -4.50 3.97 15.46
N ALA A 188 -5.21 3.44 14.46
CA ALA A 188 -5.11 2.06 14.01
C ALA A 188 -3.85 1.79 13.14
N GLY A 189 -3.08 2.82 12.80
CA GLY A 189 -2.00 2.73 11.82
C GLY A 189 -0.94 1.68 12.18
N LYS A 190 -0.42 1.69 13.41
CA LYS A 190 0.55 0.67 13.86
C LYS A 190 0.00 -0.76 13.83
N ASP A 191 -1.28 -0.94 14.12
CA ASP A 191 -1.88 -2.27 14.08
C ASP A 191 -2.03 -2.78 12.65
N ILE A 192 -2.36 -1.89 11.69
CA ILE A 192 -2.39 -2.19 10.25
C ILE A 192 -0.99 -2.60 9.78
N LEU A 193 0.05 -1.83 10.12
CA LEU A 193 1.45 -2.15 9.77
C LEU A 193 1.91 -3.45 10.43
N ARG A 194 1.54 -3.69 11.71
CA ARG A 194 1.82 -4.95 12.41
C ARG A 194 1.14 -6.14 11.73
N ASN A 195 -0.10 -5.98 11.26
CA ASN A 195 -0.79 -7.03 10.52
C ASN A 195 -0.06 -7.35 9.22
N PHE A 196 0.44 -6.34 8.48
CA PHE A 196 1.27 -6.56 7.30
C PHE A 196 2.55 -7.35 7.63
N LEU A 197 3.23 -7.03 8.75
CA LEU A 197 4.44 -7.76 9.16
C LEU A 197 4.17 -9.21 9.53
N LYS A 198 3.02 -9.52 10.11
CA LYS A 198 2.62 -10.89 10.51
C LYS A 198 2.30 -11.81 9.34
N MET A 199 2.21 -11.28 8.13
CA MET A 199 2.02 -12.12 6.95
C MET A 199 3.29 -12.91 6.68
N SER A 200 3.21 -14.23 6.82
CA SER A 200 4.29 -15.18 6.54
C SER A 200 4.42 -15.41 5.03
N ARG A 201 5.63 -15.76 4.62
CA ARG A 201 5.89 -16.31 3.29
C ARG A 201 5.21 -17.64 3.13
#